data_019340d1940cf501673f16a72ed892b5
#
_entry.id   019340d1940cf501673f16a72ed892b5
#
_cell.length_a   1.000
_cell.length_b   1.000
_cell.length_c   1.000
_cell.angle_alpha   90.00
_cell.angle_beta   90.00
_cell.angle_gamma   90.00
#
_symmetry.space_group_name_H-M   'P 1'
#
loop_
_entity.id
_entity.type
_entity.pdbx_description
1 polymer ?
#
loop_
_entity_poly.entity_id
_entity_poly.type
_entity_poly.pdbx_seq_one_letter_code
_entity_poly.pdbx_strand_id
1 'polypeptide(L)'
;MNSRERILGRVRRALADVPDDARPYQEAVARDYLREHGQRSVARTVDLLAENLADYRALVHRCTDGELPELVARLLSAHGSGSVVVPPGLPTGWLGAVDTTLVQDSAASTAPELDRVDSVVTGCAVAVAETGTIVLDGSPDQGRRRITLVPDHHICVVRVPDQVVSSVPEALERLDPTRPLTWISGPSATSDIELDRVEGVHGPRTLEVVLLSGS
;
A
#
# COMPACT_ATOMS: atom_id res chain seq x y z
N MET A 1 16.28 -41.62 -5.23
CA MET A 1 16.32 -40.42 -4.39
C MET A 1 15.81 -39.26 -5.25
N ASN A 2 14.70 -38.65 -4.87
CA ASN A 2 14.12 -37.58 -5.65
C ASN A 2 14.90 -36.23 -5.43
N SER A 3 14.63 -35.21 -6.26
CA SER A 3 15.35 -33.93 -6.18
C SER A 3 15.18 -33.26 -4.82
N ARG A 4 14.03 -33.41 -4.19
CA ARG A 4 13.74 -32.86 -2.84
C ARG A 4 14.64 -33.50 -1.78
N GLU A 5 14.74 -34.82 -1.77
CA GLU A 5 15.61 -35.55 -0.81
C GLU A 5 17.08 -35.19 -0.97
N ARG A 6 17.53 -35.00 -2.22
CA ARG A 6 18.90 -34.60 -2.52
C ARG A 6 19.20 -33.16 -2.00
N ILE A 7 18.27 -32.22 -2.19
CA ILE A 7 18.40 -30.83 -1.70
C ILE A 7 18.41 -30.81 -0.17
N LEU A 8 17.43 -31.46 0.47
CA LEU A 8 17.34 -31.51 1.93
C LEU A 8 18.56 -32.22 2.54
N GLY A 9 19.09 -33.27 1.89
CA GLY A 9 20.32 -33.91 2.32
C GLY A 9 21.56 -33.02 2.26
N ARG A 10 21.64 -32.09 1.27
CA ARG A 10 22.71 -31.08 1.21
C ARG A 10 22.56 -30.07 2.34
N VAL A 11 21.36 -29.56 2.57
CA VAL A 11 21.09 -28.62 3.66
C VAL A 11 21.45 -29.20 5.02
N ARG A 12 21.00 -30.45 5.32
CA ARG A 12 21.33 -31.12 6.59
C ARG A 12 22.82 -31.31 6.78
N ARG A 13 23.56 -31.64 5.71
CA ARG A 13 25.02 -31.76 5.80
C ARG A 13 25.72 -30.41 6.03
N ALA A 14 25.22 -29.35 5.39
CA ALA A 14 25.78 -28.02 5.58
C ALA A 14 25.52 -27.44 6.98
N LEU A 15 24.48 -27.94 7.67
CA LEU A 15 24.11 -27.52 9.03
C LEU A 15 24.57 -28.53 10.11
N ALA A 16 25.36 -29.54 9.75
CA ALA A 16 25.71 -30.62 10.68
C ALA A 16 26.61 -30.16 11.84
N ASP A 17 27.33 -29.06 11.66
CA ASP A 17 28.19 -28.43 12.65
C ASP A 17 27.48 -27.30 13.44
N VAL A 18 26.27 -26.95 13.04
CA VAL A 18 25.45 -25.96 13.77
C VAL A 18 24.82 -26.67 14.98
N PRO A 19 25.06 -26.18 16.23
CA PRO A 19 24.42 -26.74 17.40
C PRO A 19 22.89 -26.71 17.23
N ASP A 20 22.27 -27.84 17.54
CA ASP A 20 20.79 -27.88 17.65
C ASP A 20 20.40 -27.11 18.94
N ASP A 21 20.22 -25.81 18.80
CA ASP A 21 19.74 -24.96 19.88
C ASP A 21 18.26 -25.32 20.11
N ALA A 22 18.05 -26.15 21.11
CA ALA A 22 16.72 -26.69 21.45
C ALA A 22 15.73 -25.62 21.95
N ARG A 23 16.12 -24.34 21.97
CA ARG A 23 15.20 -23.27 22.32
C ARG A 23 14.16 -23.05 21.24
N PRO A 24 12.87 -22.96 21.59
CA PRO A 24 11.83 -22.62 20.64
C PRO A 24 12.18 -21.32 19.88
N TYR A 25 11.87 -21.26 18.59
CA TYR A 25 12.16 -20.08 17.76
C TYR A 25 11.66 -18.78 18.40
N GLN A 26 10.51 -18.81 19.09
CA GLN A 26 9.94 -17.67 19.82
C GLN A 26 10.84 -17.15 20.93
N GLU A 27 11.66 -18.01 21.54
CA GLU A 27 12.59 -17.69 22.63
C GLU A 27 14.01 -17.40 22.10
N ALA A 28 14.35 -17.90 20.91
CA ALA A 28 15.66 -17.69 20.30
C ALA A 28 15.84 -16.30 19.69
N VAL A 29 14.74 -15.62 19.37
CA VAL A 29 14.76 -14.29 18.74
C VAL A 29 14.13 -13.28 19.71
N ALA A 30 14.95 -12.36 20.25
CA ALA A 30 14.45 -11.22 20.99
C ALA A 30 13.57 -10.36 20.07
N ARG A 31 12.37 -10.01 20.54
CA ARG A 31 11.38 -9.23 19.79
C ARG A 31 10.99 -7.95 20.53
N ASP A 32 11.89 -7.43 21.32
CA ASP A 32 11.71 -6.18 22.08
C ASP A 32 11.87 -4.97 21.13
N TYR A 33 11.01 -4.93 20.11
CA TYR A 33 10.97 -3.80 19.18
C TYR A 33 10.38 -2.58 19.86
N LEU A 34 10.97 -1.41 19.63
CA LEU A 34 10.33 -0.15 19.96
C LEU A 34 9.05 -0.02 19.15
N ARG A 35 7.93 0.15 19.83
CA ARG A 35 6.61 0.33 19.20
C ARG A 35 6.43 1.74 18.68
N GLU A 36 7.05 2.73 19.32
CA GLU A 36 7.01 4.14 18.95
C GLU A 36 8.38 4.79 19.16
N HIS A 37 8.76 5.67 18.26
CA HIS A 37 9.94 6.51 18.42
C HIS A 37 9.52 7.90 18.96
N GLY A 38 9.21 7.94 20.25
CA GLY A 38 8.73 9.12 20.97
C GLY A 38 7.21 9.21 21.04
N GLN A 39 6.73 9.90 22.08
CA GLN A 39 5.29 10.12 22.26
C GLN A 39 4.79 11.24 21.33
N ARG A 40 3.71 10.98 20.61
CA ARG A 40 3.04 11.94 19.74
C ARG A 40 1.54 11.96 20.03
N SER A 41 0.92 13.12 19.85
CA SER A 41 -0.54 13.18 19.80
C SER A 41 -1.05 12.55 18.49
N VAL A 42 -2.29 12.10 18.49
CA VAL A 42 -2.95 11.56 17.29
C VAL A 42 -2.85 12.53 16.10
N ALA A 43 -3.13 13.81 16.34
CA ALA A 43 -3.01 14.84 15.30
C ALA A 43 -1.59 14.94 14.74
N ARG A 44 -0.57 14.92 15.62
CA ARG A 44 0.84 14.98 15.19
C ARG A 44 1.27 13.71 14.42
N THR A 45 0.70 12.54 14.75
CA THR A 45 0.95 11.31 14.00
C THR A 45 0.39 11.40 12.58
N VAL A 46 -0.81 11.95 12.42
CA VAL A 46 -1.41 12.20 11.09
C VAL A 46 -0.62 13.23 10.29
N ASP A 47 -0.12 14.29 10.95
CA ASP A 47 0.72 15.30 10.30
C ASP A 47 2.06 14.71 9.85
N LEU A 48 2.68 13.88 10.68
CA LEU A 48 3.92 13.17 10.34
C LEU A 48 3.72 12.23 9.14
N LEU A 49 2.58 11.54 9.08
CA LEU A 49 2.25 10.74 7.89
C LEU A 49 2.22 11.60 6.64
N ALA A 50 1.55 12.75 6.69
CA ALA A 50 1.44 13.66 5.55
C ALA A 50 2.82 14.20 5.12
N GLU A 51 3.66 14.60 6.09
CA GLU A 51 5.02 15.07 5.85
C GLU A 51 5.85 13.99 5.14
N ASN A 52 5.89 12.76 5.69
CA ASN A 52 6.69 11.67 5.13
C ASN A 52 6.17 11.17 3.78
N LEU A 53 4.85 11.15 3.56
CA LEU A 53 4.29 10.85 2.23
C LEU A 53 4.74 11.87 1.18
N ALA A 54 4.72 13.16 1.54
CA ALA A 54 5.16 14.24 0.64
C ALA A 54 6.67 14.18 0.37
N ASP A 55 7.50 13.83 1.36
CA ASP A 55 8.93 13.62 1.20
C ASP A 55 9.24 12.50 0.20
N TYR A 56 8.40 11.46 0.17
CA TYR A 56 8.43 10.41 -0.85
C TYR A 56 7.69 10.77 -2.14
N ARG A 57 7.35 12.05 -2.34
CA ARG A 57 6.70 12.60 -3.55
C ARG A 57 5.26 12.15 -3.81
N ALA A 58 4.57 11.62 -2.82
CA ALA A 58 3.12 11.50 -2.93
C ALA A 58 2.46 12.88 -2.84
N LEU A 59 1.39 13.07 -3.58
CA LEU A 59 0.57 14.28 -3.49
C LEU A 59 -0.47 14.07 -2.39
N VAL A 60 -0.40 14.85 -1.32
CA VAL A 60 -1.22 14.64 -0.13
C VAL A 60 -2.35 15.66 -0.07
N HIS A 61 -3.57 15.16 0.08
CA HIS A 61 -4.79 15.96 0.21
C HIS A 61 -5.47 15.67 1.53
N ARG A 62 -6.23 16.63 2.05
CA ARG A 62 -7.07 16.46 3.25
C ARG A 62 -8.49 16.87 2.91
N CYS A 63 -9.46 16.08 3.36
CA CYS A 63 -10.87 16.40 3.20
C CYS A 63 -11.71 15.72 4.28
N THR A 64 -12.97 16.15 4.37
CA THR A 64 -14.02 15.49 5.13
C THR A 64 -14.80 14.52 4.24
N ASP A 65 -15.63 13.66 4.84
CA ASP A 65 -16.48 12.72 4.11
C ASP A 65 -17.36 13.40 3.05
N GLY A 66 -17.91 14.59 3.38
CA GLY A 66 -18.75 15.35 2.45
C GLY A 66 -18.02 15.96 1.26
N GLU A 67 -16.71 16.18 1.37
CA GLU A 67 -15.88 16.79 0.32
C GLU A 67 -15.20 15.76 -0.59
N LEU A 68 -15.13 14.49 -0.14
CA LEU A 68 -14.38 13.44 -0.82
C LEU A 68 -14.84 13.20 -2.27
N PRO A 69 -16.13 13.11 -2.62
CA PRO A 69 -16.55 12.85 -3.99
C PRO A 69 -16.06 13.91 -4.98
N GLU A 70 -16.20 15.17 -4.63
CA GLU A 70 -15.77 16.30 -5.45
C GLU A 70 -14.24 16.38 -5.53
N LEU A 71 -13.55 16.02 -4.45
CA LEU A 71 -12.08 15.94 -4.46
C LEU A 71 -11.62 14.86 -5.42
N VAL A 72 -12.14 13.64 -5.33
CA VAL A 72 -11.77 12.52 -6.23
C VAL A 72 -12.06 12.89 -7.70
N ALA A 73 -13.23 13.45 -7.99
CA ALA A 73 -13.57 13.90 -9.35
C ALA A 73 -12.58 14.94 -9.86
N ARG A 74 -12.18 15.91 -9.04
CA ARG A 74 -11.19 16.93 -9.38
C ARG A 74 -9.81 16.35 -9.64
N LEU A 75 -9.34 15.39 -8.81
CA LEU A 75 -8.03 14.74 -8.98
C LEU A 75 -7.99 13.93 -10.28
N LEU A 76 -9.02 13.15 -10.55
CA LEU A 76 -9.15 12.39 -11.82
C LEU A 76 -9.14 13.33 -13.03
N SER A 77 -9.89 14.43 -12.96
CA SER A 77 -9.93 15.43 -14.04
C SER A 77 -8.59 16.14 -14.23
N ALA A 78 -7.92 16.51 -13.16
CA ALA A 78 -6.60 17.14 -13.20
C ALA A 78 -5.53 16.24 -13.81
N HIS A 79 -5.62 14.93 -13.58
CA HIS A 79 -4.74 13.93 -14.21
C HIS A 79 -5.13 13.65 -15.68
N GLY A 80 -6.32 14.09 -16.13
CA GLY A 80 -6.83 13.81 -17.47
C GLY A 80 -7.36 12.38 -17.63
N SER A 81 -7.80 11.75 -16.54
CA SER A 81 -8.27 10.35 -16.55
C SER A 81 -9.61 10.22 -17.25
N GLY A 82 -9.64 9.51 -18.38
CA GLY A 82 -10.85 9.11 -19.10
C GLY A 82 -11.49 7.84 -18.54
N SER A 83 -10.73 7.08 -17.76
CA SER A 83 -11.17 5.81 -17.16
C SER A 83 -10.53 5.58 -15.77
N VAL A 84 -11.30 4.93 -14.89
CA VAL A 84 -10.81 4.58 -13.54
C VAL A 84 -11.24 3.17 -13.17
N VAL A 85 -10.31 2.32 -12.74
CA VAL A 85 -10.62 1.00 -12.20
C VAL A 85 -11.01 1.10 -10.74
N VAL A 86 -12.08 0.38 -10.39
CA VAL A 86 -12.74 0.45 -9.08
C VAL A 86 -12.81 -0.94 -8.46
N PRO A 87 -12.29 -1.13 -7.23
CA PRO A 87 -12.49 -2.35 -6.47
C PRO A 87 -13.97 -2.58 -6.15
N PRO A 88 -14.44 -3.83 -6.07
CA PRO A 88 -15.86 -4.13 -5.86
C PRO A 88 -16.40 -3.69 -4.49
N GLY A 89 -15.55 -3.51 -3.50
CA GLY A 89 -15.92 -3.06 -2.15
C GLY A 89 -15.64 -1.58 -1.89
N LEU A 90 -15.27 -0.80 -2.90
CA LEU A 90 -15.08 0.64 -2.71
C LEU A 90 -16.43 1.30 -2.43
N PRO A 91 -16.55 2.17 -1.41
CA PRO A 91 -17.80 2.89 -1.14
C PRO A 91 -18.25 3.70 -2.37
N THR A 92 -19.42 3.42 -2.89
CA THR A 92 -19.94 4.06 -4.11
C THR A 92 -20.07 5.57 -3.99
N GLY A 93 -20.33 6.06 -2.76
CA GLY A 93 -20.41 7.50 -2.46
C GLY A 93 -19.10 8.25 -2.76
N TRP A 94 -17.94 7.60 -2.72
CA TRP A 94 -16.66 8.24 -3.01
C TRP A 94 -16.51 8.68 -4.46
N LEU A 95 -17.28 8.07 -5.35
CA LEU A 95 -17.29 8.34 -6.79
C LEU A 95 -18.56 9.09 -7.24
N GLY A 96 -19.35 9.60 -6.30
CA GLY A 96 -20.66 10.21 -6.60
C GLY A 96 -20.61 11.45 -7.52
N ALA A 97 -19.45 12.13 -7.59
CA ALA A 97 -19.23 13.29 -8.46
C ALA A 97 -18.34 12.98 -9.67
N VAL A 98 -17.95 11.71 -9.86
CA VAL A 98 -17.02 11.30 -10.93
C VAL A 98 -17.78 11.10 -12.25
N ASP A 99 -17.40 11.86 -13.28
CA ASP A 99 -17.93 11.77 -14.66
C ASP A 99 -16.88 11.16 -15.59
N THR A 100 -16.40 9.94 -15.23
CA THR A 100 -15.40 9.18 -16.01
C THR A 100 -15.89 7.75 -16.16
N THR A 101 -15.35 7.01 -17.14
CA THR A 101 -15.69 5.59 -17.30
C THR A 101 -15.21 4.75 -16.13
N LEU A 102 -16.15 4.18 -15.37
CA LEU A 102 -15.84 3.27 -14.26
C LEU A 102 -15.61 1.85 -14.80
N VAL A 103 -14.43 1.30 -14.58
CA VAL A 103 -14.04 -0.07 -14.93
C VAL A 103 -14.04 -0.91 -13.65
N GLN A 104 -14.94 -1.88 -13.55
CA GLN A 104 -14.98 -2.77 -12.39
C GLN A 104 -13.82 -3.75 -12.41
N ASP A 105 -13.13 -3.92 -11.27
CA ASP A 105 -12.09 -4.94 -11.14
C ASP A 105 -12.70 -6.34 -11.31
N SER A 106 -12.14 -7.13 -12.25
CA SER A 106 -12.56 -8.49 -12.56
C SER A 106 -11.37 -9.44 -12.56
N ALA A 107 -11.57 -10.65 -12.05
CA ALA A 107 -10.55 -11.69 -12.11
C ALA A 107 -10.14 -12.02 -13.57
N ALA A 108 -11.02 -11.77 -14.52
CA ALA A 108 -10.77 -11.96 -15.96
C ALA A 108 -9.97 -10.82 -16.60
N SER A 109 -9.87 -9.63 -15.96
CA SER A 109 -9.13 -8.50 -16.54
C SER A 109 -7.65 -8.86 -16.70
N THR A 110 -7.17 -8.71 -17.92
CA THR A 110 -5.76 -8.94 -18.27
C THR A 110 -4.90 -7.73 -17.98
N ALA A 111 -3.58 -7.90 -17.91
CA ALA A 111 -2.67 -6.76 -17.72
C ALA A 111 -2.77 -5.74 -18.88
N PRO A 112 -2.85 -6.12 -20.17
CA PRO A 112 -3.04 -5.17 -21.26
C PRO A 112 -4.39 -4.42 -21.24
N GLU A 113 -5.43 -4.98 -20.64
CA GLU A 113 -6.71 -4.27 -20.44
C GLU A 113 -6.57 -3.24 -19.32
N LEU A 114 -5.92 -3.58 -18.23
CA LEU A 114 -5.65 -2.66 -17.11
C LEU A 114 -4.67 -1.55 -17.50
N ASP A 115 -3.72 -1.82 -18.39
CA ASP A 115 -2.77 -0.84 -18.91
C ASP A 115 -3.42 0.28 -19.74
N ARG A 116 -4.66 0.06 -20.18
CA ARG A 116 -5.48 1.07 -20.89
C ARG A 116 -6.35 1.89 -19.94
N VAL A 117 -6.36 1.56 -18.66
CA VAL A 117 -7.11 2.31 -17.65
C VAL A 117 -6.17 3.33 -17.00
N ASP A 118 -6.58 4.58 -16.99
CA ASP A 118 -5.72 5.70 -16.59
C ASP A 118 -5.45 5.72 -15.09
N SER A 119 -6.47 5.43 -14.30
CA SER A 119 -6.42 5.61 -12.83
C SER A 119 -7.01 4.45 -12.06
N VAL A 120 -6.65 4.35 -10.79
CA VAL A 120 -7.28 3.50 -9.79
C VAL A 120 -7.62 4.31 -8.53
N VAL A 121 -8.77 4.03 -7.91
CA VAL A 121 -9.15 4.57 -6.60
C VAL A 121 -9.29 3.43 -5.61
N THR A 122 -8.63 3.52 -4.46
CA THR A 122 -8.69 2.48 -3.41
C THR A 122 -8.77 3.07 -2.01
N GLY A 123 -9.21 2.26 -1.04
CA GLY A 123 -8.87 2.44 0.37
C GLY A 123 -7.50 1.85 0.68
N CYS A 124 -7.18 1.73 1.98
CA CYS A 124 -6.00 1.03 2.47
C CYS A 124 -6.34 0.22 3.74
N ALA A 125 -5.44 -0.70 4.13
CA ALA A 125 -5.55 -1.42 5.39
C ALA A 125 -5.02 -0.58 6.56
N VAL A 126 -3.82 -0.05 6.42
CA VAL A 126 -3.14 0.77 7.43
C VAL A 126 -2.12 1.70 6.76
N ALA A 127 -1.86 2.85 7.38
CA ALA A 127 -0.81 3.77 7.00
C ALA A 127 0.16 4.01 8.16
N VAL A 128 1.46 3.98 7.90
CA VAL A 128 2.54 4.07 8.89
C VAL A 128 3.16 5.47 8.84
N ALA A 129 2.99 6.22 9.92
CA ALA A 129 3.39 7.62 9.97
C ALA A 129 4.91 7.82 9.88
N GLU A 130 5.70 7.06 10.63
CA GLU A 130 7.16 7.21 10.68
C GLU A 130 7.87 6.93 9.36
N THR A 131 7.26 6.16 8.48
CA THR A 131 7.86 5.77 7.19
C THR A 131 7.13 6.31 5.97
N GLY A 132 6.02 7.04 6.15
CA GLY A 132 5.21 7.50 5.02
C GLY A 132 4.75 6.34 4.13
N THR A 133 4.37 5.21 4.74
CA THR A 133 4.05 3.98 4.02
C THR A 133 2.56 3.65 4.14
N ILE A 134 1.93 3.31 3.03
CA ILE A 134 0.57 2.79 2.96
C ILE A 134 0.63 1.29 2.72
N VAL A 135 -0.19 0.52 3.42
CA VAL A 135 -0.26 -0.93 3.25
C VAL A 135 -1.63 -1.33 2.71
N LEU A 136 -1.61 -2.08 1.63
CA LEU A 136 -2.77 -2.73 1.04
C LEU A 136 -2.70 -4.23 1.32
N ASP A 137 -3.82 -4.83 1.73
CA ASP A 137 -3.94 -6.24 2.07
C ASP A 137 -4.93 -7.01 1.16
N GLY A 138 -5.35 -6.37 0.05
CA GLY A 138 -6.31 -6.93 -0.89
C GLY A 138 -7.74 -7.04 -0.32
N SER A 139 -8.08 -6.25 0.68
CA SER A 139 -9.47 -6.10 1.16
C SER A 139 -10.39 -5.60 0.05
N PRO A 140 -11.71 -5.80 0.15
CA PRO A 140 -12.65 -5.50 -0.93
C PRO A 140 -12.58 -4.08 -1.48
N ASP A 141 -12.25 -3.08 -0.65
CA ASP A 141 -12.08 -1.67 -1.03
C ASP A 141 -10.70 -1.33 -1.63
N GLN A 142 -9.80 -2.29 -1.65
CA GLN A 142 -8.45 -2.15 -2.19
C GLN A 142 -8.26 -2.95 -3.48
N GLY A 143 -9.05 -4.02 -3.63
CA GLY A 143 -9.04 -4.89 -4.79
C GLY A 143 -7.77 -5.73 -4.91
N ARG A 144 -7.56 -6.28 -6.10
CA ARG A 144 -6.42 -7.15 -6.38
C ARG A 144 -5.15 -6.33 -6.62
N ARG A 145 -4.01 -6.85 -6.16
CA ARG A 145 -2.70 -6.20 -6.29
C ARG A 145 -2.43 -5.61 -7.70
N ARG A 146 -2.86 -6.29 -8.77
CA ARG A 146 -2.58 -5.81 -10.14
C ARG A 146 -3.23 -4.47 -10.48
N ILE A 147 -4.42 -4.16 -9.93
CA ILE A 147 -5.08 -2.89 -10.23
C ILE A 147 -4.39 -1.68 -9.59
N THR A 148 -3.57 -1.91 -8.58
CA THR A 148 -2.78 -0.87 -7.91
C THR A 148 -1.34 -0.77 -8.43
N LEU A 149 -0.95 -1.61 -9.38
CA LEU A 149 0.39 -1.63 -9.96
C LEU A 149 0.43 -1.29 -11.44
N VAL A 150 -0.67 -1.52 -12.18
CA VAL A 150 -0.68 -1.36 -13.64
C VAL A 150 -1.12 0.04 -14.08
N PRO A 151 -2.26 0.61 -13.62
CA PRO A 151 -2.63 1.98 -13.94
C PRO A 151 -1.56 2.97 -13.47
N ASP A 152 -1.37 4.03 -14.22
CA ASP A 152 -0.29 4.99 -14.01
C ASP A 152 -0.57 6.01 -12.88
N HIS A 153 -1.82 6.15 -12.49
CA HIS A 153 -2.30 7.03 -11.45
C HIS A 153 -3.08 6.28 -10.38
N HIS A 154 -2.69 6.46 -9.11
CA HIS A 154 -3.35 5.85 -7.96
C HIS A 154 -3.81 6.92 -6.97
N ILE A 155 -5.11 6.98 -6.70
CA ILE A 155 -5.70 7.75 -5.60
C ILE A 155 -6.00 6.78 -4.46
N CYS A 156 -5.27 6.92 -3.34
CA CYS A 156 -5.46 6.09 -2.15
C CYS A 156 -6.10 6.90 -1.03
N VAL A 157 -7.23 6.46 -0.53
CA VAL A 157 -7.94 7.11 0.58
C VAL A 157 -7.58 6.44 1.89
N VAL A 158 -7.06 7.23 2.83
CA VAL A 158 -6.68 6.82 4.19
C VAL A 158 -7.62 7.48 5.19
N ARG A 159 -8.42 6.70 5.92
CA ARG A 159 -9.30 7.22 6.97
C ARG A 159 -8.47 7.59 8.20
N VAL A 160 -8.47 8.86 8.55
CA VAL A 160 -7.71 9.36 9.69
C VAL A 160 -8.66 9.69 10.86
N PRO A 161 -8.29 9.38 12.11
CA PRO A 161 -7.00 8.75 12.51
C PRO A 161 -6.99 7.22 12.44
N ASP A 162 -8.10 6.56 12.18
CA ASP A 162 -8.36 5.14 12.46
C ASP A 162 -7.38 4.18 11.75
N GLN A 163 -7.00 4.50 10.52
CA GLN A 163 -6.07 3.68 9.72
C GLN A 163 -4.60 4.09 9.89
N VAL A 164 -4.31 5.09 10.73
CA VAL A 164 -2.93 5.57 10.93
C VAL A 164 -2.33 4.94 12.19
N VAL A 165 -1.10 4.47 12.06
CA VAL A 165 -0.26 3.97 13.16
C VAL A 165 1.07 4.71 13.18
N SER A 166 1.75 4.74 14.33
CA SER A 166 3.04 5.42 14.46
C SER A 166 4.13 4.69 13.69
N SER A 167 4.19 3.36 13.82
CA SER A 167 5.36 2.56 13.42
C SER A 167 5.00 1.27 12.68
N VAL A 168 6.00 0.66 12.04
CA VAL A 168 5.87 -0.64 11.38
C VAL A 168 5.46 -1.76 12.35
N PRO A 169 6.03 -1.88 13.57
CA PRO A 169 5.56 -2.87 14.54
C PRO A 169 4.06 -2.78 14.85
N GLU A 170 3.51 -1.58 14.99
CA GLU A 170 2.07 -1.39 15.19
C GLU A 170 1.24 -1.78 13.96
N ALA A 171 1.74 -1.50 12.76
CA ALA A 171 1.08 -1.93 11.54
C ALA A 171 1.00 -3.45 11.43
N LEU A 172 2.09 -4.16 11.76
CA LEU A 172 2.13 -5.62 11.72
C LEU A 172 1.11 -6.28 12.66
N GLU A 173 0.75 -5.64 13.77
CA GLU A 173 -0.30 -6.13 14.68
C GLU A 173 -1.72 -6.03 14.10
N ARG A 174 -1.93 -5.13 13.12
CA ARG A 174 -3.21 -4.92 12.44
C ARG A 174 -3.37 -5.74 11.16
N LEU A 175 -2.27 -6.31 10.66
CA LEU A 175 -2.22 -7.01 9.38
C LEU A 175 -2.26 -8.52 9.57
N ASP A 176 -2.97 -9.22 8.67
CA ASP A 176 -2.92 -10.66 8.57
C ASP A 176 -1.70 -11.08 7.69
N PRO A 177 -0.67 -11.72 8.29
CA PRO A 177 0.53 -12.09 7.55
C PRO A 177 0.30 -13.18 6.50
N THR A 178 -0.87 -13.83 6.49
CA THR A 178 -1.22 -14.86 5.49
C THR A 178 -1.78 -14.24 4.21
N ARG A 179 -2.17 -12.97 4.24
CA ARG A 179 -2.68 -12.24 3.08
C ARG A 179 -1.54 -11.63 2.26
N PRO A 180 -1.71 -11.48 0.93
CA PRO A 180 -0.74 -10.75 0.12
C PRO A 180 -0.75 -9.27 0.53
N LEU A 181 0.39 -8.78 0.99
CA LEU A 181 0.58 -7.38 1.40
C LEU A 181 1.33 -6.61 0.31
N THR A 182 0.88 -5.38 0.05
CA THR A 182 1.58 -4.42 -0.80
C THR A 182 1.90 -3.18 0.03
N TRP A 183 3.20 -2.88 0.18
CA TRP A 183 3.70 -1.73 0.92
C TRP A 183 4.10 -0.65 -0.08
N ILE A 184 3.55 0.54 0.06
CA ILE A 184 3.71 1.67 -0.87
C ILE A 184 4.31 2.84 -0.11
N SER A 185 5.53 3.23 -0.47
CA SER A 185 6.23 4.41 0.08
C SER A 185 6.54 5.37 -1.07
N GLY A 186 5.55 6.16 -1.45
CA GLY A 186 5.60 7.07 -2.60
C GLY A 186 5.28 6.42 -3.96
N PRO A 187 5.26 7.20 -5.05
CA PRO A 187 5.05 6.72 -6.40
C PRO A 187 6.21 5.86 -6.89
N SER A 188 5.97 5.06 -7.94
CA SER A 188 6.98 4.16 -8.49
C SER A 188 8.21 4.91 -8.97
N ALA A 189 9.37 4.54 -8.43
CA ALA A 189 10.66 5.07 -8.84
C ALA A 189 11.75 4.00 -8.68
N THR A 190 12.55 3.79 -9.71
CA THR A 190 13.71 2.90 -9.69
C THR A 190 14.97 3.72 -9.87
N SER A 191 15.82 3.78 -8.86
CA SER A 191 17.11 4.51 -8.89
C SER A 191 18.32 3.62 -8.66
N ASP A 192 18.11 2.39 -8.18
CA ASP A 192 19.20 1.59 -7.59
C ASP A 192 20.01 0.77 -8.60
N ILE A 193 19.52 0.63 -9.82
CA ILE A 193 20.15 -0.23 -10.85
C ILE A 193 20.80 0.57 -11.97
N GLU A 194 20.25 1.71 -12.37
CA GLU A 194 20.65 2.42 -13.57
C GLU A 194 21.28 3.81 -13.34
N LEU A 195 21.46 4.23 -12.09
CA LEU A 195 21.92 5.57 -11.69
C LEU A 195 21.05 6.73 -12.21
N ASP A 196 20.14 6.45 -13.13
CA ASP A 196 19.08 7.33 -13.61
C ASP A 196 17.72 6.86 -13.11
N ARG A 197 16.90 7.80 -12.62
CA ARG A 197 15.59 7.51 -12.06
C ARG A 197 14.61 7.19 -13.18
N VAL A 198 14.30 5.92 -13.38
CA VAL A 198 13.22 5.47 -14.27
C VAL A 198 11.93 5.37 -13.47
N GLU A 199 10.91 6.12 -13.84
CA GLU A 199 9.60 6.11 -13.19
C GLU A 199 8.66 5.11 -13.90
N GLY A 200 7.73 4.49 -13.13
CA GLY A 200 6.68 3.64 -13.69
C GLY A 200 7.03 2.18 -13.96
N VAL A 201 8.19 1.68 -13.50
CA VAL A 201 8.59 0.28 -13.73
C VAL A 201 7.83 -0.71 -12.83
N HIS A 202 7.50 -0.32 -11.59
CA HIS A 202 6.93 -1.20 -10.58
C HIS A 202 5.63 -0.68 -9.97
N GLY A 203 4.95 0.23 -10.62
CA GLY A 203 3.69 0.80 -10.14
C GLY A 203 3.39 2.18 -10.71
N PRO A 204 2.35 2.85 -10.23
CA PRO A 204 1.92 4.16 -10.67
C PRO A 204 3.02 5.22 -10.57
N ARG A 205 3.17 6.05 -11.60
CA ARG A 205 4.06 7.23 -11.56
C ARG A 205 3.50 8.36 -10.71
N THR A 206 2.18 8.39 -10.54
CA THR A 206 1.50 9.38 -9.71
C THR A 206 0.76 8.70 -8.58
N LEU A 207 1.07 9.08 -7.34
CA LEU A 207 0.37 8.64 -6.14
C LEU A 207 -0.25 9.86 -5.45
N GLU A 208 -1.58 9.86 -5.40
CA GLU A 208 -2.34 10.84 -4.63
C GLU A 208 -2.89 10.18 -3.36
N VAL A 209 -2.64 10.77 -2.21
CA VAL A 209 -3.10 10.24 -0.93
C VAL A 209 -4.09 11.20 -0.32
N VAL A 210 -5.31 10.74 -0.11
CA VAL A 210 -6.38 11.53 0.51
C VAL A 210 -6.51 11.11 1.97
N LEU A 211 -6.16 12.02 2.89
CA LEU A 211 -6.39 11.86 4.32
C LEU A 211 -7.82 12.29 4.63
N LEU A 212 -8.69 11.29 4.79
CA LEU A 212 -10.11 11.46 5.01
C LEU A 212 -10.41 11.52 6.50
N SER A 213 -10.88 12.68 6.99
CA SER A 213 -11.38 12.83 8.36
C SER A 213 -12.90 12.64 8.39
N GLY A 214 -13.40 11.93 9.39
CA GLY A 214 -14.83 11.91 9.68
C GLY A 214 -15.38 13.32 9.94
N SER A 215 -16.66 13.49 9.70
CA SER A 215 -17.38 14.74 9.93
C SER A 215 -17.41 15.13 11.40
#